data_61b922d4fe95498b29aa79746aa31bf0
#
_entry.id   61b922d4fe95498b29aa79746aa31bf0
#
_cell.length_a   1.000
_cell.length_b   1.000
_cell.length_c   1.000
_cell.angle_alpha   90.00
_cell.angle_beta   90.00
_cell.angle_gamma   90.00
#
_symmetry.space_group_name_H-M   'P 1'
#
loop_
_entity.id
_entity.type
_entity.pdbx_description
1 polymer ?
#
loop_
_entity_poly.entity_id
_entity_poly.type
_entity_poly.pdbx_seq_one_letter_code
_entity_poly.pdbx_strand_id
1 'polypeptide(L)'
;MQQITHKIHNEFIPFNKNYTKKDLIAFMNTVVKNLELDGHMLEALTHKSFAHESKSELANNERLEFLGDSVLQLIITEILYKRYPELNEGKLSKLRSHLVNEDTLSKIALAIDLKDLILLGKGELKENGQEKPSILANAYEAIIGATYLGQGLEATIQKVVGHYKLLEKEHGRDFFALDSIQDFDPKSRLQEISQRLYGKLPEYKVEELKTGEFKIGCLLNGELILEETGPSKKQLMQKIAKEVLDILRRK
;
A
#
# COMPACT_ATOMS: atom_id res chain seq x y z
N MET A 1 21.21 8.70 -1.99
CA MET A 1 20.40 7.64 -1.36
C MET A 1 20.77 6.24 -1.84
N GLN A 2 20.89 5.93 -3.12
CA GLN A 2 21.45 4.61 -3.57
C GLN A 2 22.74 4.18 -2.88
N GLN A 3 23.55 5.13 -2.40
CA GLN A 3 24.76 4.86 -1.61
C GLN A 3 24.49 4.35 -0.19
N ILE A 4 23.32 4.63 0.41
CA ILE A 4 22.97 4.22 1.79
C ILE A 4 22.61 2.75 1.81
N THR A 5 21.74 2.29 0.90
CA THR A 5 21.36 0.87 0.76
C THR A 5 22.58 0.00 0.46
N HIS A 6 23.41 0.46 -0.49
CA HIS A 6 24.65 -0.24 -0.83
C HIS A 6 25.61 -0.33 0.38
N LYS A 7 25.66 0.73 1.20
CA LYS A 7 26.47 0.79 2.41
C LYS A 7 25.93 -0.11 3.52
N ILE A 8 24.61 -0.12 3.75
CA ILE A 8 23.97 -1.00 4.73
C ILE A 8 24.17 -2.46 4.36
N HIS A 9 23.93 -2.83 3.10
CA HIS A 9 23.98 -4.23 2.68
C HIS A 9 25.36 -4.75 2.32
N ASN A 10 26.29 -3.94 1.84
CA ASN A 10 27.61 -4.40 1.38
C ASN A 10 28.77 -4.08 2.32
N GLU A 11 28.75 -2.97 3.05
CA GLU A 11 29.87 -2.57 3.90
C GLU A 11 29.70 -2.99 5.36
N PHE A 12 28.46 -3.02 5.87
CA PHE A 12 28.24 -3.21 7.29
C PHE A 12 27.63 -4.55 7.70
N ILE A 13 26.91 -5.25 6.81
CA ILE A 13 26.38 -6.57 7.11
C ILE A 13 27.18 -7.65 6.37
N PRO A 14 28.43 -7.93 6.77
CA PRO A 14 29.02 -9.20 6.43
C PRO A 14 28.23 -10.24 7.23
N PHE A 15 27.37 -11.02 6.57
CA PHE A 15 26.53 -12.08 7.13
C PHE A 15 27.29 -13.15 7.98
N ASN A 16 28.57 -12.94 8.23
CA ASN A 16 29.47 -13.82 8.99
C ASN A 16 29.82 -13.33 10.40
N LYS A 17 29.29 -12.15 10.83
CA LYS A 17 29.52 -11.63 12.19
C LYS A 17 28.23 -11.64 13.00
N ASN A 18 28.31 -12.05 14.25
CA ASN A 18 27.24 -11.93 15.23
C ASN A 18 27.15 -10.46 15.66
N TYR A 19 26.25 -9.69 15.06
CA TYR A 19 25.93 -8.33 15.52
C TYR A 19 24.90 -8.40 16.64
N THR A 20 25.15 -7.62 17.69
CA THR A 20 24.11 -7.42 18.69
C THR A 20 23.10 -6.39 18.18
N LYS A 21 21.89 -6.41 18.77
CA LYS A 21 20.87 -5.39 18.54
C LYS A 21 21.43 -3.97 18.71
N LYS A 22 22.32 -3.78 19.72
CA LYS A 22 22.98 -2.51 20.03
C LYS A 22 23.92 -2.05 18.91
N ASP A 23 24.66 -2.97 18.32
CA ASP A 23 25.60 -2.67 17.22
C ASP A 23 24.84 -2.20 15.96
N LEU A 24 23.72 -2.84 15.66
CA LEU A 24 22.89 -2.47 14.52
C LEU A 24 22.20 -1.11 14.72
N ILE A 25 21.67 -0.84 15.91
CA ILE A 25 21.10 0.48 16.25
C ILE A 25 22.17 1.58 16.12
N ALA A 26 23.34 1.36 16.68
CA ALA A 26 24.44 2.33 16.61
C ALA A 26 24.84 2.63 15.16
N PHE A 27 24.94 1.60 14.34
CA PHE A 27 25.27 1.76 12.92
C PHE A 27 24.15 2.48 12.14
N MET A 28 22.91 2.04 12.27
CA MET A 28 21.80 2.67 11.57
C MET A 28 21.66 4.15 11.96
N ASN A 29 21.88 4.51 13.23
CA ASN A 29 21.93 5.89 13.68
C ASN A 29 23.08 6.71 13.08
N THR A 30 24.19 6.08 12.67
CA THR A 30 25.29 6.77 11.98
C THR A 30 25.02 6.98 10.50
N VAL A 31 24.27 6.08 9.88
CA VAL A 31 23.97 6.07 8.44
C VAL A 31 22.75 6.92 8.12
N VAL A 32 21.73 6.84 8.96
CA VAL A 32 20.46 7.54 8.76
C VAL A 32 20.40 8.73 9.72
N LYS A 33 20.86 9.88 9.23
CA LYS A 33 20.74 11.14 9.98
C LYS A 33 19.27 11.45 10.26
N ASN A 34 18.94 11.74 11.51
CA ASN A 34 17.60 12.10 12.01
C ASN A 34 16.59 10.95 12.17
N LEU A 35 17.01 9.69 12.09
CA LEU A 35 16.18 8.58 12.52
C LEU A 35 16.55 8.25 13.97
N GLU A 36 15.67 8.56 14.92
CA GLU A 36 15.80 8.09 16.31
C GLU A 36 15.41 6.61 16.35
N LEU A 37 16.38 5.74 16.03
CA LEU A 37 16.19 4.30 16.07
C LEU A 37 16.22 3.80 17.50
N ASP A 38 15.08 3.42 17.98
CA ASP A 38 14.93 2.60 19.19
C ASP A 38 14.85 1.10 18.83
N GLY A 39 14.63 0.28 19.84
CA GLY A 39 14.52 -1.16 19.64
C GLY A 39 13.31 -1.59 18.83
N HIS A 40 12.20 -0.86 18.87
CA HIS A 40 10.99 -1.15 18.10
C HIS A 40 11.15 -0.74 16.63
N MET A 41 11.81 0.38 16.38
CA MET A 41 12.06 0.82 15.01
C MET A 41 13.03 -0.12 14.28
N LEU A 42 14.07 -0.63 14.96
CA LEU A 42 14.95 -1.65 14.36
C LEU A 42 14.16 -2.94 14.05
N GLU A 43 13.30 -3.38 14.97
CA GLU A 43 12.44 -4.55 14.75
C GLU A 43 11.51 -4.32 13.54
N ALA A 44 10.88 -3.14 13.43
CA ALA A 44 10.02 -2.77 12.32
C ALA A 44 10.74 -2.82 10.95
N LEU A 45 12.00 -2.45 10.92
CA LEU A 45 12.84 -2.48 9.72
C LEU A 45 13.45 -3.87 9.42
N THR A 46 13.29 -4.84 10.31
CA THR A 46 13.87 -6.19 10.17
C THR A 46 12.89 -7.15 9.53
N HIS A 47 13.09 -7.44 8.25
CA HIS A 47 12.30 -8.47 7.56
C HIS A 47 12.66 -9.87 8.05
N LYS A 48 11.70 -10.81 8.02
CA LYS A 48 11.90 -12.21 8.46
C LYS A 48 13.06 -12.92 7.76
N SER A 49 13.34 -12.62 6.50
CA SER A 49 14.46 -13.21 5.77
C SER A 49 15.81 -12.82 6.39
N PHE A 50 15.94 -11.57 6.85
CA PHE A 50 17.14 -11.11 7.53
C PHE A 50 17.29 -11.74 8.92
N ALA A 51 16.23 -11.75 9.71
CA ALA A 51 16.23 -12.37 11.04
C ALA A 51 16.63 -13.84 10.95
N HIS A 52 16.14 -14.57 9.96
CA HIS A 52 16.47 -15.98 9.74
C HIS A 52 17.91 -16.20 9.29
N GLU A 53 18.43 -15.39 8.36
CA GLU A 53 19.79 -15.56 7.81
C GLU A 53 20.88 -15.03 8.74
N SER A 54 20.60 -13.98 9.51
CA SER A 54 21.61 -13.31 10.35
C SER A 54 22.04 -14.10 11.57
N LYS A 55 21.34 -15.20 11.90
CA LYS A 55 21.52 -15.97 13.16
C LYS A 55 21.53 -15.08 14.41
N SER A 56 20.97 -13.88 14.30
CA SER A 56 20.84 -12.94 15.41
C SER A 56 19.54 -13.23 16.16
N GLU A 57 19.49 -12.87 17.44
CA GLU A 57 18.26 -12.90 18.26
C GLU A 57 17.34 -11.71 17.93
N LEU A 58 17.43 -11.15 16.71
CA LEU A 58 16.58 -10.04 16.30
C LEU A 58 15.18 -10.57 16.00
N ALA A 59 14.20 -9.95 16.65
CA ALA A 59 12.80 -10.12 16.26
C ALA A 59 12.59 -9.52 14.87
N ASN A 60 11.71 -10.16 14.08
CA ASN A 60 11.28 -9.63 12.79
C ASN A 60 10.06 -8.72 12.96
N ASN A 61 9.67 -8.06 11.88
CA ASN A 61 8.62 -7.04 11.88
C ASN A 61 7.17 -7.57 11.92
N GLU A 62 6.93 -8.88 11.79
CA GLU A 62 5.55 -9.42 11.65
C GLU A 62 4.61 -9.06 12.82
N ARG A 63 5.10 -9.00 14.05
CA ARG A 63 4.28 -8.61 15.20
C ARG A 63 3.96 -7.12 15.22
N LEU A 64 4.89 -6.30 14.81
CA LEU A 64 4.68 -4.84 14.68
C LEU A 64 3.81 -4.50 13.47
N GLU A 65 3.92 -5.24 12.37
CA GLU A 65 3.01 -5.20 11.22
C GLU A 65 1.57 -5.45 11.67
N PHE A 66 1.32 -6.55 12.40
CA PHE A 66 -0.02 -6.88 12.93
C PHE A 66 -0.61 -5.75 13.80
N LEU A 67 0.21 -5.16 14.69
CA LEU A 67 -0.23 -4.04 15.51
C LEU A 67 -0.45 -2.78 14.66
N GLY A 68 0.49 -2.50 13.76
CA GLY A 68 0.48 -1.31 12.92
C GLY A 68 -0.70 -1.27 11.95
N ASP A 69 -1.06 -2.40 11.34
CA ASP A 69 -2.28 -2.52 10.53
C ASP A 69 -3.51 -2.06 11.33
N SER A 70 -3.69 -2.60 12.55
CA SER A 70 -4.81 -2.23 13.41
C SER A 70 -4.83 -0.75 13.79
N VAL A 71 -3.67 -0.18 14.13
CA VAL A 71 -3.54 1.24 14.46
C VAL A 71 -3.80 2.12 13.24
N LEU A 72 -3.25 1.76 12.08
CA LEU A 72 -3.44 2.48 10.83
C LEU A 72 -4.92 2.47 10.41
N GLN A 73 -5.57 1.33 10.50
CA GLN A 73 -7.00 1.21 10.22
C GLN A 73 -7.84 2.09 11.16
N LEU A 74 -7.51 2.14 12.45
CA LEU A 74 -8.18 3.04 13.41
C LEU A 74 -8.03 4.51 13.00
N ILE A 75 -6.80 4.95 12.73
CA ILE A 75 -6.49 6.34 12.36
C ILE A 75 -7.25 6.74 11.09
N ILE A 76 -7.16 5.93 10.03
CA ILE A 76 -7.83 6.21 8.77
C ILE A 76 -9.35 6.19 8.94
N THR A 77 -9.88 5.27 9.74
CA THR A 77 -11.33 5.22 10.05
C THR A 77 -11.79 6.52 10.72
N GLU A 78 -11.06 6.99 11.70
CA GLU A 78 -11.40 8.23 12.42
C GLU A 78 -11.37 9.45 11.48
N ILE A 79 -10.34 9.55 10.63
CA ILE A 79 -10.23 10.62 9.63
C ILE A 79 -11.43 10.60 8.67
N LEU A 80 -11.75 9.44 8.11
CA LEU A 80 -12.86 9.29 7.18
C LEU A 80 -14.21 9.57 7.82
N TYR A 81 -14.44 9.08 9.04
CA TYR A 81 -15.66 9.30 9.79
C TYR A 81 -15.92 10.79 10.05
N LYS A 82 -14.88 11.54 10.43
CA LYS A 82 -14.97 12.98 10.65
C LYS A 82 -15.12 13.77 9.37
N ARG A 83 -14.47 13.35 8.29
CA ARG A 83 -14.45 14.07 7.02
C ARG A 83 -15.72 13.89 6.21
N TYR A 84 -16.39 12.74 6.34
CA TYR A 84 -17.55 12.35 5.52
C TYR A 84 -18.74 11.89 6.37
N PRO A 85 -19.36 12.80 7.16
CA PRO A 85 -20.47 12.44 8.05
C PRO A 85 -21.73 11.95 7.29
N GLU A 86 -21.84 12.27 5.99
CA GLU A 86 -22.94 11.87 5.12
C GLU A 86 -22.81 10.48 4.51
N LEU A 87 -21.63 9.85 4.60
CA LEU A 87 -21.41 8.54 4.01
C LEU A 87 -21.85 7.42 4.95
N ASN A 88 -22.48 6.39 4.36
CA ASN A 88 -22.81 5.16 5.09
C ASN A 88 -21.57 4.28 5.33
N GLU A 89 -21.72 3.30 6.24
CA GLU A 89 -20.66 2.37 6.64
C GLU A 89 -20.00 1.68 5.44
N GLY A 90 -20.79 1.17 4.49
CA GLY A 90 -20.24 0.45 3.32
C GLY A 90 -19.33 1.31 2.46
N LYS A 91 -19.66 2.60 2.27
CA LYS A 91 -18.82 3.56 1.58
C LYS A 91 -17.55 3.87 2.38
N LEU A 92 -17.68 4.15 3.68
CA LEU A 92 -16.52 4.39 4.55
C LEU A 92 -15.56 3.21 4.59
N SER A 93 -16.06 1.98 4.65
CA SER A 93 -15.23 0.76 4.63
C SER A 93 -14.50 0.56 3.30
N LYS A 94 -15.14 0.86 2.16
CA LYS A 94 -14.47 0.85 0.85
C LYS A 94 -13.36 1.91 0.77
N LEU A 95 -13.62 3.13 1.25
CA LEU A 95 -12.64 4.20 1.31
C LEU A 95 -11.42 3.80 2.14
N ARG A 96 -11.66 3.27 3.35
CA ARG A 96 -10.60 2.78 4.21
C ARG A 96 -9.77 1.71 3.51
N SER A 97 -10.42 0.66 2.99
CA SER A 97 -9.72 -0.43 2.29
C SER A 97 -8.84 0.07 1.15
N HIS A 98 -9.25 1.15 0.46
CA HIS A 98 -8.44 1.75 -0.57
C HIS A 98 -7.20 2.47 0.00
N LEU A 99 -7.38 3.23 1.07
CA LEU A 99 -6.28 4.00 1.68
C LEU A 99 -5.24 3.10 2.35
N VAL A 100 -5.64 1.94 2.90
CA VAL A 100 -4.73 1.03 3.61
C VAL A 100 -4.41 -0.26 2.82
N ASN A 101 -4.60 -0.28 1.51
CA ASN A 101 -4.19 -1.44 0.71
C ASN A 101 -2.69 -1.46 0.41
N GLU A 102 -2.18 -2.63 0.04
CA GLU A 102 -0.78 -2.86 -0.30
C GLU A 102 -0.23 -1.86 -1.32
N ASP A 103 -0.99 -1.54 -2.38
CA ASP A 103 -0.57 -0.59 -3.42
C ASP A 103 -0.37 0.82 -2.87
N THR A 104 -1.29 1.31 -2.04
CA THR A 104 -1.20 2.63 -1.43
C THR A 104 -0.07 2.68 -0.40
N LEU A 105 0.03 1.68 0.48
CA LEU A 105 1.04 1.65 1.53
C LEU A 105 2.45 1.49 0.96
N SER A 106 2.63 0.70 -0.09
CA SER A 106 3.93 0.58 -0.77
C SER A 106 4.37 1.89 -1.41
N LYS A 107 3.44 2.68 -1.99
CA LYS A 107 3.73 4.02 -2.51
C LYS A 107 4.14 4.99 -1.41
N ILE A 108 3.46 4.96 -0.25
CA ILE A 108 3.88 5.75 0.92
C ILE A 108 5.28 5.34 1.36
N ALA A 109 5.55 4.03 1.45
CA ALA A 109 6.87 3.52 1.81
C ALA A 109 7.98 4.02 0.87
N LEU A 110 7.70 4.09 -0.44
CA LEU A 110 8.63 4.65 -1.41
C LEU A 110 8.81 6.16 -1.24
N ALA A 111 7.72 6.91 -1.02
CA ALA A 111 7.76 8.36 -0.82
C ALA A 111 8.55 8.80 0.42
N ILE A 112 8.70 7.92 1.41
CA ILE A 112 9.53 8.15 2.62
C ILE A 112 10.89 7.45 2.56
N ASP A 113 11.33 6.98 1.39
CA ASP A 113 12.60 6.27 1.15
C ASP A 113 12.79 5.01 2.02
N LEU A 114 11.69 4.37 2.45
CA LEU A 114 11.73 3.22 3.35
C LEU A 114 12.45 2.03 2.76
N LYS A 115 12.40 1.82 1.44
CA LYS A 115 13.06 0.73 0.72
C LYS A 115 14.56 0.62 1.04
N ASP A 116 15.18 1.77 1.32
CA ASP A 116 16.62 1.85 1.58
C ASP A 116 16.99 1.51 3.03
N LEU A 117 15.99 1.35 3.90
CA LEU A 117 16.17 1.11 5.33
C LEU A 117 15.81 -0.31 5.75
N ILE A 118 15.06 -1.05 4.94
CA ILE A 118 14.60 -2.41 5.28
C ILE A 118 15.79 -3.37 5.26
N LEU A 119 15.97 -4.12 6.35
CA LEU A 119 16.97 -5.17 6.47
C LEU A 119 16.42 -6.46 5.84
N LEU A 120 17.00 -6.89 4.73
CA LEU A 120 16.60 -8.07 3.97
C LEU A 120 17.70 -9.12 3.98
N GLY A 121 17.32 -10.40 3.97
CA GLY A 121 18.25 -11.50 3.75
C GLY A 121 18.79 -11.50 2.31
N LYS A 122 19.93 -12.19 2.09
CA LYS A 122 20.60 -12.25 0.78
C LYS A 122 19.71 -12.83 -0.33
N GLY A 123 18.87 -13.81 0.03
CA GLY A 123 17.94 -14.42 -0.92
C GLY A 123 16.95 -13.37 -1.44
N GLU A 124 16.31 -12.64 -0.52
CA GLU A 124 15.31 -11.63 -0.84
C GLU A 124 15.91 -10.44 -1.62
N LEU A 125 17.14 -10.04 -1.26
CA LEU A 125 17.87 -8.98 -1.98
C LEU A 125 18.18 -9.33 -3.43
N LYS A 126 18.53 -10.58 -3.72
CA LYS A 126 18.77 -11.05 -5.10
C LYS A 126 17.52 -10.99 -5.98
N GLU A 127 16.36 -11.09 -5.36
CA GLU A 127 15.05 -11.00 -6.02
C GLU A 127 14.46 -9.58 -6.02
N ASN A 128 15.26 -8.56 -5.74
CA ASN A 128 14.84 -7.16 -5.58
C ASN A 128 13.71 -7.00 -4.54
N GLY A 129 13.81 -7.71 -3.43
CA GLY A 129 12.80 -7.69 -2.37
C GLY A 129 12.49 -6.30 -1.82
N GLN A 130 13.47 -5.38 -1.83
CA GLN A 130 13.31 -3.99 -1.43
C GLN A 130 12.33 -3.20 -2.33
N GLU A 131 11.96 -3.73 -3.49
CA GLU A 131 10.99 -3.12 -4.42
C GLU A 131 9.65 -3.86 -4.44
N LYS A 132 9.54 -5.00 -3.74
CA LYS A 132 8.28 -5.77 -3.67
C LYS A 132 7.24 -4.99 -2.87
N PRO A 133 6.05 -4.70 -3.46
CA PRO A 133 5.00 -3.94 -2.79
C PRO A 133 4.61 -4.50 -1.43
N SER A 134 4.49 -5.83 -1.30
CA SER A 134 4.14 -6.48 -0.03
C SER A 134 5.17 -6.24 1.07
N ILE A 135 6.47 -6.30 0.76
CA ILE A 135 7.54 -6.05 1.74
C ILE A 135 7.52 -4.58 2.19
N LEU A 136 7.32 -3.66 1.25
CA LEU A 136 7.22 -2.22 1.52
C LEU A 136 6.01 -1.89 2.38
N ALA A 137 4.83 -2.43 2.05
CA ALA A 137 3.60 -2.21 2.79
C ALA A 137 3.71 -2.76 4.23
N ASN A 138 4.17 -4.00 4.39
CA ASN A 138 4.34 -4.64 5.70
C ASN A 138 5.35 -3.89 6.57
N ALA A 139 6.46 -3.42 5.99
CA ALA A 139 7.43 -2.61 6.72
C ALA A 139 6.85 -1.24 7.13
N TYR A 140 6.02 -0.64 6.29
CA TYR A 140 5.33 0.61 6.64
C TYR A 140 4.37 0.40 7.81
N GLU A 141 3.55 -0.63 7.78
CA GLU A 141 2.67 -0.98 8.91
C GLU A 141 3.48 -1.23 10.18
N ALA A 142 4.59 -1.97 10.08
CA ALA A 142 5.46 -2.22 11.23
C ALA A 142 6.03 -0.93 11.83
N ILE A 143 6.40 0.07 11.01
CA ILE A 143 6.83 1.39 11.47
C ILE A 143 5.71 2.13 12.20
N ILE A 144 4.48 2.01 11.74
CA ILE A 144 3.31 2.59 12.43
C ILE A 144 3.13 1.92 13.79
N GLY A 145 3.24 0.58 13.87
CA GLY A 145 3.21 -0.16 15.12
C GLY A 145 4.32 0.24 16.08
N ALA A 146 5.56 0.38 15.60
CA ALA A 146 6.70 0.83 16.38
C ALA A 146 6.53 2.27 16.90
N THR A 147 6.05 3.17 16.03
CA THR A 147 5.77 4.56 16.42
C THR A 147 4.70 4.63 17.51
N TYR A 148 3.64 3.84 17.36
CA TYR A 148 2.57 3.77 18.35
C TYR A 148 3.06 3.29 19.71
N LEU A 149 3.89 2.26 19.78
CA LEU A 149 4.47 1.77 21.02
C LEU A 149 5.43 2.76 21.67
N GLY A 150 6.25 3.44 20.87
CA GLY A 150 7.28 4.35 21.39
C GLY A 150 6.76 5.76 21.69
N GLN A 151 5.81 6.28 20.93
CA GLN A 151 5.40 7.69 20.97
C GLN A 151 3.89 7.91 21.21
N GLY A 152 3.10 6.82 21.21
CA GLY A 152 1.64 6.90 21.44
C GLY A 152 0.84 7.31 20.21
N LEU A 153 -0.49 7.33 20.38
CA LEU A 153 -1.44 7.49 19.28
C LEU A 153 -1.33 8.85 18.57
N GLU A 154 -1.22 9.94 19.35
CA GLU A 154 -1.21 11.30 18.79
C GLU A 154 -0.02 11.53 17.83
N ALA A 155 1.19 11.13 18.25
CA ALA A 155 2.37 11.21 17.41
C ALA A 155 2.23 10.32 16.15
N THR A 156 1.59 9.16 16.31
CA THR A 156 1.32 8.26 15.18
C THR A 156 0.35 8.86 14.18
N ILE A 157 -0.72 9.52 14.62
CA ILE A 157 -1.67 10.26 13.77
C ILE A 157 -0.92 11.32 12.95
N GLN A 158 -0.11 12.15 13.62
CA GLN A 158 0.65 13.20 12.95
C GLN A 158 1.60 12.64 11.88
N LYS A 159 2.27 11.53 12.18
CA LYS A 159 3.15 10.84 11.25
C LYS A 159 2.39 10.28 10.04
N VAL A 160 1.28 9.56 10.27
CA VAL A 160 0.43 9.01 9.19
C VAL A 160 -0.07 10.14 8.28
N VAL A 161 -0.67 11.19 8.85
CA VAL A 161 -1.16 12.33 8.07
C VAL A 161 -0.02 13.01 7.29
N GLY A 162 1.16 13.15 7.90
CA GLY A 162 2.35 13.68 7.23
C GLY A 162 2.77 12.85 6.01
N HIS A 163 2.77 11.53 6.13
CA HIS A 163 3.14 10.62 5.06
C HIS A 163 2.13 10.66 3.89
N TYR A 164 0.81 10.69 4.17
CA TYR A 164 -0.19 10.89 3.11
C TYR A 164 -0.03 12.23 2.40
N LYS A 165 0.28 13.32 3.12
CA LYS A 165 0.57 14.62 2.50
C LYS A 165 1.80 14.62 1.60
N LEU A 166 2.84 13.85 1.92
CA LEU A 166 3.98 13.66 1.03
C LEU A 166 3.56 12.97 -0.27
N LEU A 167 2.78 11.90 -0.15
CA LEU A 167 2.25 11.18 -1.29
C LEU A 167 1.32 12.07 -2.16
N GLU A 168 0.48 12.90 -1.53
CA GLU A 168 -0.37 13.89 -2.21
C GLU A 168 0.43 14.89 -3.02
N LYS A 169 1.53 15.39 -2.44
CA LYS A 169 2.42 16.34 -3.11
C LYS A 169 3.10 15.70 -4.33
N GLU A 170 3.51 14.44 -4.23
CA GLU A 170 4.16 13.72 -5.32
C GLU A 170 3.19 13.45 -6.49
N HIS A 171 1.95 13.07 -6.17
CA HIS A 171 0.94 12.70 -7.16
C HIS A 171 0.01 13.82 -7.59
N GLY A 172 0.09 15.00 -6.95
CA GLY A 172 -0.73 16.17 -7.29
C GLY A 172 -2.23 15.99 -7.01
N ARG A 173 -2.61 15.06 -6.08
CA ARG A 173 -4.00 14.77 -5.75
C ARG A 173 -4.19 14.48 -4.26
N ASP A 174 -5.34 14.87 -3.71
CA ASP A 174 -5.78 14.51 -2.35
C ASP A 174 -6.21 13.02 -2.31
N PHE A 175 -5.45 12.19 -1.61
CA PHE A 175 -5.76 10.76 -1.48
C PHE A 175 -7.03 10.49 -0.69
N PHE A 176 -7.40 11.40 0.19
CA PHE A 176 -8.65 11.31 0.95
C PHE A 176 -9.86 11.87 0.20
N ALA A 177 -9.69 12.51 -0.98
CA ALA A 177 -10.81 13.03 -1.74
C ALA A 177 -11.67 11.90 -2.33
N LEU A 178 -13.01 12.10 -2.31
CA LEU A 178 -13.96 11.11 -2.84
C LEU A 178 -13.69 10.80 -4.32
N ASP A 179 -13.27 11.77 -5.11
CA ASP A 179 -12.94 11.56 -6.52
C ASP A 179 -11.70 10.69 -6.71
N SER A 180 -10.68 10.87 -5.87
CA SER A 180 -9.50 10.01 -5.86
C SER A 180 -9.83 8.55 -5.57
N ILE A 181 -10.86 8.33 -4.76
CA ILE A 181 -11.32 7.02 -4.31
C ILE A 181 -12.31 6.40 -5.31
N GLN A 182 -13.13 7.22 -5.98
CA GLN A 182 -14.06 6.76 -7.01
C GLN A 182 -13.34 6.16 -8.24
N ASP A 183 -12.11 6.56 -8.50
CA ASP A 183 -11.27 5.97 -9.55
C ASP A 183 -10.79 4.54 -9.23
N PHE A 184 -10.93 4.07 -8.00
CA PHE A 184 -10.46 2.75 -7.54
C PHE A 184 -11.51 1.65 -7.56
N ASP A 185 -12.81 2.00 -7.57
CA ASP A 185 -13.87 1.02 -7.81
C ASP A 185 -14.79 1.46 -8.97
N PRO A 186 -14.23 1.58 -10.19
CA PRO A 186 -15.01 2.00 -11.35
C PRO A 186 -16.19 1.05 -11.63
N LYS A 187 -16.07 -0.24 -11.28
CA LYS A 187 -17.14 -1.21 -11.45
C LYS A 187 -18.35 -0.90 -10.58
N SER A 188 -18.15 -0.68 -9.27
CA SER A 188 -19.27 -0.32 -8.38
C SER A 188 -19.87 1.04 -8.76
N ARG A 189 -19.03 2.00 -9.14
CA ARG A 189 -19.51 3.30 -9.61
C ARG A 189 -20.35 3.18 -10.88
N LEU A 190 -19.93 2.36 -11.85
CA LEU A 190 -20.72 2.12 -13.05
C LEU A 190 -22.05 1.45 -12.72
N GLN A 191 -22.10 0.54 -11.74
CA GLN A 191 -23.33 -0.06 -11.25
C GLN A 191 -24.31 0.99 -10.68
N GLU A 192 -23.82 1.89 -9.81
CA GLU A 192 -24.62 2.98 -9.23
C GLU A 192 -25.18 3.91 -10.31
N ILE A 193 -24.37 4.30 -11.28
CA ILE A 193 -24.77 5.17 -12.39
C ILE A 193 -25.76 4.46 -13.31
N SER A 194 -25.51 3.22 -13.69
CA SER A 194 -26.38 2.43 -14.54
C SER A 194 -27.76 2.22 -13.88
N GLN A 195 -27.75 1.88 -12.58
CA GLN A 195 -28.99 1.74 -11.81
C GLN A 195 -29.78 3.03 -11.76
N ARG A 196 -29.10 4.18 -11.59
CA ARG A 196 -29.76 5.50 -11.57
C ARG A 196 -30.31 5.93 -12.92
N LEU A 197 -29.57 5.68 -14.02
CA LEU A 197 -29.94 6.13 -15.36
C LEU A 197 -30.96 5.21 -16.04
N TYR A 198 -30.81 3.89 -15.83
CA TYR A 198 -31.54 2.87 -16.59
C TYR A 198 -32.39 1.95 -15.72
N GLY A 199 -32.32 2.06 -14.38
CA GLY A 199 -32.99 1.13 -13.46
C GLY A 199 -32.42 -0.29 -13.49
N LYS A 200 -31.26 -0.50 -14.14
CA LYS A 200 -30.64 -1.81 -14.35
C LYS A 200 -29.13 -1.74 -14.09
N LEU A 201 -28.56 -2.86 -13.65
CA LEU A 201 -27.13 -3.02 -13.51
C LEU A 201 -26.44 -3.18 -14.88
N PRO A 202 -25.13 -2.85 -15.00
CA PRO A 202 -24.34 -3.18 -16.18
C PRO A 202 -24.23 -4.69 -16.33
N GLU A 203 -24.33 -5.17 -17.57
CA GLU A 203 -24.11 -6.56 -17.90
C GLU A 203 -22.70 -6.72 -18.52
N TYR A 204 -21.99 -7.79 -18.11
CA TYR A 204 -20.68 -8.12 -18.66
C TYR A 204 -20.75 -9.47 -19.40
N LYS A 205 -20.60 -9.44 -20.71
CA LYS A 205 -20.41 -10.66 -21.51
C LYS A 205 -18.95 -11.03 -21.49
N VAL A 206 -18.62 -12.23 -21.01
CA VAL A 206 -17.25 -12.72 -20.88
C VAL A 206 -17.07 -13.94 -21.74
N GLU A 207 -16.06 -13.91 -22.61
CA GLU A 207 -15.62 -15.00 -23.45
C GLU A 207 -14.14 -15.28 -23.15
N GLU A 208 -13.79 -16.56 -22.94
CA GLU A 208 -12.39 -16.97 -22.82
C GLU A 208 -11.88 -17.42 -24.19
N LEU A 209 -10.83 -16.78 -24.65
CA LEU A 209 -10.24 -17.03 -25.96
C LEU A 209 -9.28 -18.23 -25.91
N LYS A 210 -9.08 -18.89 -27.03
CA LYS A 210 -8.12 -20.01 -27.17
C LYS A 210 -6.68 -19.64 -26.83
N THR A 211 -6.36 -18.34 -26.77
CA THR A 211 -5.06 -17.79 -26.35
C THR A 211 -4.88 -17.75 -24.84
N GLY A 212 -5.93 -18.06 -24.06
CA GLY A 212 -5.93 -17.89 -22.60
C GLY A 212 -6.27 -16.47 -22.14
N GLU A 213 -6.57 -15.56 -23.06
CA GLU A 213 -7.04 -14.21 -22.76
C GLU A 213 -8.58 -14.18 -22.63
N PHE A 214 -9.08 -13.13 -21.99
CA PHE A 214 -10.51 -12.87 -21.86
C PHE A 214 -10.93 -11.74 -22.78
N LYS A 215 -12.05 -11.94 -23.48
CA LYS A 215 -12.77 -10.89 -24.19
C LYS A 215 -13.99 -10.52 -23.38
N ILE A 216 -14.13 -9.23 -23.03
CA ILE A 216 -15.22 -8.76 -22.18
C ILE A 216 -15.93 -7.58 -22.82
N GLY A 217 -17.25 -7.72 -23.00
CA GLY A 217 -18.13 -6.65 -23.44
C GLY A 217 -18.97 -6.12 -22.28
N CYS A 218 -19.03 -4.80 -22.11
CA CYS A 218 -19.90 -4.13 -21.14
C CYS A 218 -21.16 -3.58 -21.84
N LEU A 219 -22.32 -3.99 -21.36
CA LEU A 219 -23.61 -3.53 -21.87
C LEU A 219 -24.31 -2.66 -20.81
N LEU A 220 -24.87 -1.54 -21.25
CA LEU A 220 -25.79 -0.71 -20.45
C LEU A 220 -27.17 -0.72 -21.10
N ASN A 221 -28.18 -1.09 -20.34
CA ASN A 221 -29.56 -1.23 -20.82
C ASN A 221 -29.69 -2.10 -22.09
N GLY A 222 -28.85 -3.14 -22.22
CA GLY A 222 -28.84 -4.06 -23.37
C GLY A 222 -27.99 -3.60 -24.58
N GLU A 223 -27.49 -2.37 -24.58
CA GLU A 223 -26.61 -1.84 -25.63
C GLU A 223 -25.15 -2.06 -25.28
N LEU A 224 -24.35 -2.61 -26.21
CA LEU A 224 -22.91 -2.78 -26.04
C LEU A 224 -22.22 -1.42 -26.13
N ILE A 225 -21.58 -1.01 -25.02
CA ILE A 225 -20.90 0.28 -24.94
C ILE A 225 -19.40 0.15 -25.25
N LEU A 226 -18.76 -0.91 -24.74
CA LEU A 226 -17.33 -1.14 -24.93
C LEU A 226 -17.02 -2.63 -24.85
N GLU A 227 -16.07 -3.08 -25.67
CA GLU A 227 -15.56 -4.44 -25.66
C GLU A 227 -14.04 -4.43 -25.77
N GLU A 228 -13.35 -5.22 -24.96
CA GLU A 228 -11.90 -5.32 -24.94
C GLU A 228 -11.42 -6.73 -24.64
N THR A 229 -10.10 -6.97 -24.89
CA THR A 229 -9.41 -8.23 -24.59
C THR A 229 -8.24 -7.99 -23.66
N GLY A 230 -7.93 -9.00 -22.81
CA GLY A 230 -6.78 -8.93 -21.91
C GLY A 230 -6.58 -10.19 -21.07
N PRO A 231 -5.41 -10.31 -20.41
CA PRO A 231 -4.99 -11.55 -19.75
C PRO A 231 -5.69 -11.81 -18.42
N SER A 232 -6.32 -10.80 -17.79
CA SER A 232 -6.94 -10.94 -16.49
C SER A 232 -8.38 -10.41 -16.49
N LYS A 233 -9.34 -11.32 -16.26
CA LYS A 233 -10.76 -10.99 -16.15
C LYS A 233 -11.05 -9.87 -15.16
N LYS A 234 -10.43 -9.90 -13.96
CA LYS A 234 -10.64 -8.90 -12.91
C LYS A 234 -10.14 -7.52 -13.33
N GLN A 235 -8.92 -7.45 -13.85
CA GLN A 235 -8.32 -6.18 -14.27
C GLN A 235 -9.05 -5.60 -15.50
N LEU A 236 -9.41 -6.46 -16.45
CA LEU A 236 -10.12 -6.04 -17.65
C LEU A 236 -11.51 -5.47 -17.34
N MET A 237 -12.27 -6.09 -16.41
CA MET A 237 -13.55 -5.55 -15.95
C MET A 237 -13.41 -4.17 -15.32
N GLN A 238 -12.37 -3.93 -14.51
CA GLN A 238 -12.13 -2.62 -13.90
C GLN A 238 -11.76 -1.57 -14.96
N LYS A 239 -10.90 -1.93 -15.91
CA LYS A 239 -10.51 -1.07 -17.03
C LYS A 239 -11.73 -0.65 -17.86
N ILE A 240 -12.52 -1.63 -18.32
CA ILE A 240 -13.74 -1.39 -19.10
C ILE A 240 -14.71 -0.50 -18.34
N ALA A 241 -14.94 -0.77 -17.04
CA ALA A 241 -15.83 0.06 -16.23
C ALA A 241 -15.37 1.51 -16.17
N LYS A 242 -14.06 1.76 -16.03
CA LYS A 242 -13.48 3.10 -16.03
C LYS A 242 -13.70 3.81 -17.36
N GLU A 243 -13.40 3.16 -18.47
CA GLU A 243 -13.57 3.74 -19.81
C GLU A 243 -15.05 4.02 -20.14
N VAL A 244 -15.96 3.12 -19.74
CA VAL A 244 -17.41 3.34 -19.90
C VAL A 244 -17.87 4.54 -19.07
N LEU A 245 -17.35 4.72 -17.84
CA LEU A 245 -17.63 5.91 -17.04
C LEU A 245 -17.15 7.19 -17.72
N ASP A 246 -15.98 7.17 -18.35
CA ASP A 246 -15.47 8.33 -19.09
C ASP A 246 -16.28 8.63 -20.36
N ILE A 247 -16.81 7.60 -21.03
CA ILE A 247 -17.76 7.76 -22.15
C ILE A 247 -19.04 8.42 -21.67
N LEU A 248 -19.58 7.98 -20.52
CA LEU A 248 -20.82 8.56 -19.95
C LEU A 248 -20.66 10.00 -19.48
N ARG A 249 -19.46 10.42 -19.05
CA ARG A 249 -19.15 11.81 -18.64
C ARG A 249 -19.11 12.79 -19.81
N ARG A 250 -18.82 12.29 -21.02
CA ARG A 250 -18.69 13.12 -22.24
C ARG A 250 -20.02 13.32 -22.99
N LYS A 251 -21.06 12.59 -22.61
CA LYS A 251 -22.43 12.72 -23.11
C LYS A 251 -23.26 13.59 -22.20
#